data_bd8f9ecfeda15591b5d39861d1520b62
#
_entry.id   bd8f9ecfeda15591b5d39861d1520b62
#
_cell.length_a   1.000
_cell.length_b   1.000
_cell.length_c   1.000
_cell.angle_alpha   90.00
_cell.angle_beta   90.00
_cell.angle_gamma   90.00
#
_symmetry.space_group_name_H-M   'P 1'
#
loop_
_entity.id
_entity.type
_entity.pdbx_description
1 polymer ?
#
loop_
_entity_poly.entity_id
_entity_poly.type
_entity_poly.pdbx_seq_one_letter_code
_entity_poly.pdbx_strand_id
1 'polypeptide(L)'
;IMRFITIFLLSVLVISCETTSPITSPEIIPEPEQKIIYEPKEEVQVIEEKEERKIKVFSNIKSFEGKKVSSLQEQYGEFNFSKLEQTFEFHRYNAEGCRIFVQNYSKNKIIIHITIYNLKTKKTYDEYQEEVCAS
;
A
#
# COMPACT_ATOMS: atom_id res chain seq x y z
N ILE A 1 2.23 -55.07 3.45
CA ILE A 1 0.88 -54.63 3.83
C ILE A 1 0.92 -53.22 4.44
N MET A 2 1.89 -52.88 5.31
CA MET A 2 1.97 -51.52 5.90
C MET A 2 2.22 -50.37 4.92
N ARG A 3 2.90 -50.61 3.79
CA ARG A 3 3.18 -49.56 2.78
C ARG A 3 1.96 -49.14 1.97
N PHE A 4 0.95 -49.99 1.80
CA PHE A 4 -0.28 -49.66 1.08
C PHE A 4 -1.28 -48.87 1.92
N ILE A 5 -1.26 -49.00 3.23
CA ILE A 5 -2.13 -48.29 4.16
C ILE A 5 -1.75 -46.80 4.23
N THR A 6 -0.43 -46.50 4.17
CA THR A 6 0.08 -45.12 4.21
C THR A 6 -0.28 -44.35 2.94
N ILE A 7 -0.34 -44.99 1.78
CA ILE A 7 -0.72 -44.33 0.50
C ILE A 7 -2.22 -44.08 0.47
N PHE A 8 -3.03 -44.95 1.06
CA PHE A 8 -4.48 -44.78 1.09
C PHE A 8 -4.91 -43.64 2.04
N LEU A 9 -4.15 -43.40 3.12
CA LEU A 9 -4.46 -42.33 4.06
C LEU A 9 -4.12 -40.94 3.50
N LEU A 10 -3.16 -40.85 2.54
CA LEU A 10 -2.77 -39.58 1.93
C LEU A 10 -3.75 -39.11 0.86
N SER A 11 -4.57 -40.00 0.27
CA SER A 11 -5.50 -39.65 -0.81
C SER A 11 -6.85 -39.10 -0.33
N VAL A 12 -7.14 -39.13 0.96
CA VAL A 12 -8.44 -38.65 1.50
C VAL A 12 -8.41 -37.15 1.88
N LEU A 13 -7.25 -36.50 1.85
CA LEU A 13 -7.09 -35.11 2.28
C LEU A 13 -7.27 -34.03 1.20
N VAL A 14 -7.64 -34.40 -0.02
CA VAL A 14 -7.80 -33.43 -1.13
C VAL A 14 -9.24 -33.13 -1.54
N ILE A 15 -10.25 -33.51 -0.76
CA ILE A 15 -11.65 -33.21 -1.08
C ILE A 15 -12.23 -32.33 0.03
N SER A 16 -12.00 -31.02 -0.02
CA SER A 16 -12.96 -30.05 0.51
C SER A 16 -12.46 -28.63 0.26
N CYS A 17 -12.98 -27.97 -0.73
CA CYS A 17 -13.28 -26.53 -0.74
C CYS A 17 -14.00 -26.17 -2.04
N GLU A 18 -15.29 -26.51 -2.13
CA GLU A 18 -16.22 -25.76 -2.98
C GLU A 18 -17.32 -25.22 -2.08
N THR A 19 -17.14 -24.00 -1.60
CA THR A 19 -18.21 -23.18 -1.06
C THR A 19 -18.59 -22.14 -2.10
N THR A 20 -19.48 -22.53 -2.98
CA THR A 20 -20.19 -21.60 -3.87
C THR A 20 -21.27 -20.91 -3.04
N SER A 21 -21.05 -19.67 -2.64
CA SER A 21 -22.09 -18.82 -2.08
C SER A 21 -23.01 -18.35 -3.22
N PRO A 22 -24.33 -18.52 -3.14
CA PRO A 22 -25.25 -17.97 -4.10
C PRO A 22 -25.26 -16.43 -3.97
N ILE A 23 -24.96 -15.75 -5.08
CA ILE A 23 -25.15 -14.31 -5.21
C ILE A 23 -26.65 -14.05 -5.21
N THR A 24 -27.18 -13.63 -4.09
CA THR A 24 -28.54 -13.08 -4.00
C THR A 24 -28.51 -11.71 -4.65
N SER A 25 -29.08 -11.60 -5.84
CA SER A 25 -29.34 -10.34 -6.53
C SER A 25 -30.19 -9.43 -5.63
N PRO A 26 -29.79 -8.18 -5.36
CA PRO A 26 -30.65 -7.27 -4.62
C PRO A 26 -31.85 -6.90 -5.48
N GLU A 27 -33.03 -7.18 -4.95
CA GLU A 27 -34.33 -6.78 -5.46
C GLU A 27 -34.38 -5.25 -5.53
N ILE A 28 -34.61 -4.71 -6.74
CA ILE A 28 -34.71 -3.28 -7.00
C ILE A 28 -36.02 -2.79 -6.41
N ILE A 29 -35.99 -2.16 -5.25
CA ILE A 29 -37.09 -1.40 -4.70
C ILE A 29 -37.20 -0.10 -5.49
N PRO A 30 -38.32 0.23 -6.13
CA PRO A 30 -38.47 1.51 -6.80
C PRO A 30 -38.50 2.64 -5.76
N GLU A 31 -37.49 3.46 -5.80
CA GLU A 31 -37.35 4.70 -4.99
C GLU A 31 -38.37 5.73 -5.51
N PRO A 32 -39.14 6.40 -4.63
CA PRO A 32 -40.11 7.40 -5.05
C PRO A 32 -39.38 8.62 -5.63
N GLU A 33 -39.84 9.06 -6.80
CA GLU A 33 -39.38 10.27 -7.51
C GLU A 33 -39.38 11.49 -6.59
N GLN A 34 -38.23 11.86 -6.06
CA GLN A 34 -38.06 13.18 -5.47
C GLN A 34 -37.84 14.19 -6.56
N LYS A 35 -38.82 15.03 -6.75
CA LYS A 35 -38.80 16.20 -7.62
C LYS A 35 -37.70 17.17 -7.13
N ILE A 36 -36.53 17.09 -7.75
CA ILE A 36 -35.41 17.98 -7.49
C ILE A 36 -35.75 19.35 -8.05
N ILE A 37 -36.05 20.28 -7.16
CA ILE A 37 -36.15 21.73 -7.48
C ILE A 37 -34.72 22.19 -7.69
N TYR A 38 -34.36 22.49 -8.93
CA TYR A 38 -33.09 23.14 -9.25
C TYR A 38 -33.17 24.63 -8.86
N GLU A 39 -32.61 24.92 -7.69
CA GLU A 39 -32.23 26.29 -7.32
C GLU A 39 -30.94 26.61 -8.08
N PRO A 40 -30.85 27.78 -8.78
CA PRO A 40 -29.64 28.12 -9.53
C PRO A 40 -28.49 28.34 -8.55
N LYS A 41 -27.59 27.38 -8.49
CA LYS A 41 -26.39 27.45 -7.69
C LYS A 41 -25.43 28.42 -8.33
N GLU A 42 -25.17 29.54 -7.65
CA GLU A 42 -24.10 30.46 -7.94
C GLU A 42 -22.82 29.71 -8.32
N GLU A 43 -22.25 30.07 -9.47
CA GLU A 43 -20.97 29.56 -9.96
C GLU A 43 -19.87 29.97 -8.96
N VAL A 44 -19.63 29.15 -7.95
CA VAL A 44 -18.42 29.25 -7.14
C VAL A 44 -17.27 28.90 -8.07
N GLN A 45 -16.55 29.92 -8.54
CA GLN A 45 -15.26 29.72 -9.19
C GLN A 45 -14.35 29.03 -8.19
N VAL A 46 -14.23 27.69 -8.31
CA VAL A 46 -13.20 26.93 -7.66
C VAL A 46 -11.89 27.39 -8.29
N ILE A 47 -11.21 28.30 -7.61
CA ILE A 47 -9.82 28.61 -7.89
C ILE A 47 -9.08 27.32 -7.52
N GLU A 48 -8.83 26.50 -8.51
CA GLU A 48 -7.97 25.33 -8.41
C GLU A 48 -6.55 25.87 -8.19
N GLU A 49 -6.23 26.15 -6.93
CA GLU A 49 -4.88 26.43 -6.49
C GLU A 49 -4.07 25.17 -6.78
N LYS A 50 -3.42 25.17 -7.94
CA LYS A 50 -2.52 24.12 -8.37
C LYS A 50 -1.36 24.08 -7.37
N GLU A 51 -1.53 23.35 -6.25
CA GLU A 51 -0.44 23.04 -5.35
C GLU A 51 0.72 22.52 -6.19
N GLU A 52 1.77 23.31 -6.33
CA GLU A 52 3.03 22.86 -6.89
C GLU A 52 3.48 21.67 -6.06
N ARG A 53 3.31 20.48 -6.62
CA ARG A 53 3.77 19.24 -5.98
C ARG A 53 5.27 19.34 -5.85
N LYS A 54 5.74 19.74 -4.67
CA LYS A 54 7.16 19.70 -4.31
C LYS A 54 7.60 18.26 -4.44
N ILE A 55 8.39 17.96 -5.46
CA ILE A 55 8.97 16.62 -5.67
C ILE A 55 9.84 16.34 -4.45
N LYS A 56 9.46 15.35 -3.64
CA LYS A 56 10.25 14.95 -2.48
C LYS A 56 11.49 14.19 -2.97
N VAL A 57 12.66 14.75 -2.72
CA VAL A 57 13.94 14.11 -2.98
C VAL A 57 14.35 13.33 -1.74
N PHE A 58 14.61 12.03 -1.91
CA PHE A 58 14.94 11.10 -0.84
C PHE A 58 16.43 10.73 -0.80
N SER A 59 17.29 11.70 -1.16
CA SER A 59 18.75 11.50 -1.08
C SER A 59 19.17 11.05 0.32
N ASN A 60 20.09 10.10 0.39
CA ASN A 60 20.60 9.52 1.65
C ASN A 60 19.58 8.77 2.52
N ILE A 61 18.41 8.41 2.02
CA ILE A 61 17.39 7.73 2.83
C ILE A 61 17.91 6.42 3.44
N LYS A 62 18.78 5.70 2.77
CA LYS A 62 19.40 4.45 3.28
C LYS A 62 20.21 4.66 4.56
N SER A 63 20.73 5.85 4.81
CA SER A 63 21.46 6.18 6.03
C SER A 63 20.61 6.14 7.31
N PHE A 64 19.30 5.96 7.16
CA PHE A 64 18.35 5.81 8.28
C PHE A 64 18.19 4.37 8.75
N GLU A 65 18.73 3.38 8.06
CA GLU A 65 18.79 2.02 8.59
C GLU A 65 19.53 1.99 9.92
N GLY A 66 18.96 1.33 10.92
CA GLY A 66 19.43 1.33 12.30
C GLY A 66 18.98 2.52 13.14
N LYS A 67 18.35 3.56 12.57
CA LYS A 67 17.80 4.72 13.30
C LYS A 67 16.32 4.54 13.60
N LYS A 68 15.75 5.43 14.40
CA LYS A 68 14.30 5.44 14.67
C LYS A 68 13.50 5.98 13.48
N VAL A 69 12.31 5.46 13.32
CA VAL A 69 11.33 5.91 12.30
C VAL A 69 11.04 7.42 12.44
N SER A 70 10.98 7.95 13.68
CA SER A 70 10.73 9.38 13.92
C SER A 70 11.75 10.27 13.22
N SER A 71 13.04 9.91 13.26
CA SER A 71 14.09 10.70 12.59
C SER A 71 13.92 10.73 11.07
N LEU A 72 13.38 9.64 10.49
CA LEU A 72 13.06 9.60 9.08
C LEU A 72 11.86 10.49 8.74
N GLN A 73 10.82 10.48 9.59
CA GLN A 73 9.63 11.32 9.42
C GLN A 73 9.95 12.81 9.64
N GLU A 74 10.85 13.15 10.55
CA GLU A 74 11.33 14.53 10.75
C GLU A 74 11.96 15.09 9.47
N GLN A 75 12.69 14.27 8.72
CA GLN A 75 13.37 14.71 7.50
C GLN A 75 12.46 14.67 6.27
N TYR A 76 11.67 13.63 6.10
CA TYR A 76 10.89 13.38 4.87
C TYR A 76 9.37 13.51 5.07
N GLY A 77 8.92 13.81 6.29
CA GLY A 77 7.50 13.92 6.64
C GLY A 77 6.80 12.58 6.77
N GLU A 78 5.47 12.62 6.85
CA GLU A 78 4.65 11.44 7.07
C GLU A 78 4.67 10.46 5.88
N PHE A 79 4.50 9.18 6.20
CA PHE A 79 4.40 8.12 5.21
C PHE A 79 3.07 8.21 4.43
N ASN A 80 3.10 7.85 3.17
CA ASN A 80 1.89 7.73 2.36
C ASN A 80 1.08 6.46 2.69
N PHE A 81 1.71 5.47 3.31
CA PHE A 81 1.08 4.22 3.71
C PHE A 81 1.84 3.59 4.88
N SER A 82 1.10 3.00 5.81
CA SER A 82 1.67 2.24 6.94
C SER A 82 0.80 1.01 7.23
N LYS A 83 1.45 -0.11 7.54
CA LYS A 83 0.80 -1.37 7.92
C LYS A 83 1.58 -2.05 9.03
N LEU A 84 0.88 -2.50 10.07
CA LEU A 84 1.44 -3.32 11.14
C LEU A 84 1.22 -4.80 10.81
N GLU A 85 2.28 -5.60 10.86
CA GLU A 85 2.25 -7.05 10.72
C GLU A 85 3.03 -7.71 11.84
N GLN A 86 2.34 -8.25 12.83
CA GLN A 86 2.93 -8.92 13.98
C GLN A 86 4.00 -8.06 14.70
N THR A 87 5.28 -8.34 14.48
CA THR A 87 6.43 -7.68 15.12
C THR A 87 7.06 -6.58 14.27
N PHE A 88 6.58 -6.41 13.04
CA PHE A 88 7.12 -5.46 12.09
C PHE A 88 6.08 -4.42 11.68
N GLU A 89 6.55 -3.24 11.33
CA GLU A 89 5.78 -2.23 10.64
C GLU A 89 6.39 -2.00 9.26
N PHE A 90 5.51 -1.87 8.29
CA PHE A 90 5.88 -1.55 6.92
C PHE A 90 5.31 -0.20 6.55
N HIS A 91 6.15 0.69 6.09
CA HIS A 91 5.78 2.01 5.65
C HIS A 91 6.19 2.21 4.19
N ARG A 92 5.56 3.17 3.55
CA ARG A 92 5.88 3.51 2.16
C ARG A 92 5.82 5.01 1.93
N TYR A 93 6.84 5.53 1.26
CA TYR A 93 6.78 6.81 0.58
C TYR A 93 6.53 6.60 -0.91
N ASN A 94 5.78 7.52 -1.50
CA ASN A 94 5.55 7.60 -2.93
C ASN A 94 6.43 8.73 -3.50
N ALA A 95 7.52 8.40 -4.14
CA ALA A 95 8.22 9.27 -5.07
C ALA A 95 7.56 9.16 -6.45
N GLU A 96 7.86 10.06 -7.37
CA GLU A 96 7.23 10.10 -8.69
C GLU A 96 7.40 8.79 -9.46
N GLY A 97 8.63 8.37 -9.71
CA GLY A 97 8.98 7.12 -10.41
C GLY A 97 9.33 5.95 -9.49
N CYS A 98 9.34 6.13 -8.17
CA CYS A 98 9.74 5.11 -7.22
C CYS A 98 8.74 4.92 -6.07
N ARG A 99 8.84 3.75 -5.43
CA ARG A 99 8.25 3.46 -4.13
C ARG A 99 9.36 3.12 -3.16
N ILE A 100 9.36 3.78 -2.02
CA ILE A 100 10.36 3.57 -0.98
C ILE A 100 9.67 2.86 0.17
N PHE A 101 10.06 1.62 0.39
CA PHE A 101 9.54 0.79 1.46
C PHE A 101 10.49 0.83 2.65
N VAL A 102 9.92 1.06 3.82
CA VAL A 102 10.65 1.10 5.09
C VAL A 102 10.08 0.02 6.00
N GLN A 103 10.93 -0.83 6.51
CA GLN A 103 10.58 -1.87 7.47
C GLN A 103 11.26 -1.58 8.81
N ASN A 104 10.50 -1.63 9.90
CA ASN A 104 11.02 -1.47 11.25
C ASN A 104 10.40 -2.45 12.23
N TYR A 105 11.05 -2.63 13.38
CA TYR A 105 10.44 -3.33 14.50
C TYR A 105 9.33 -2.49 15.12
N SER A 106 8.15 -3.08 15.36
CA SER A 106 7.01 -2.38 15.96
C SER A 106 7.29 -1.93 17.41
N LYS A 107 8.08 -2.71 18.15
CA LYS A 107 8.37 -2.48 19.58
C LYS A 107 9.27 -1.26 19.84
N ASN A 108 10.37 -1.12 19.12
CA ASN A 108 11.38 -0.09 19.35
C ASN A 108 11.49 0.97 18.25
N LYS A 109 10.72 0.77 17.16
CA LYS A 109 10.67 1.66 16.00
C LYS A 109 12.03 1.84 15.29
N ILE A 110 12.91 0.86 15.41
CA ILE A 110 14.20 0.87 14.70
C ILE A 110 14.02 0.35 13.30
N ILE A 111 14.47 1.12 12.32
CA ILE A 111 14.42 0.77 10.90
C ILE A 111 15.42 -0.37 10.64
N ILE A 112 14.91 -1.46 10.08
CA ILE A 112 15.68 -2.66 9.77
C ILE A 112 16.20 -2.58 8.34
N HIS A 113 15.32 -2.16 7.43
CA HIS A 113 15.62 -2.18 6.00
C HIS A 113 14.83 -1.12 5.25
N ILE A 114 15.48 -0.52 4.24
CA ILE A 114 14.85 0.42 3.32
C ILE A 114 15.08 -0.10 1.89
N THR A 115 14.00 -0.29 1.14
CA THR A 115 14.05 -0.75 -0.25
C THR A 115 13.49 0.33 -1.16
N ILE A 116 14.23 0.66 -2.21
CA ILE A 116 13.82 1.60 -3.25
C ILE A 116 13.43 0.80 -4.49
N TYR A 117 12.19 0.91 -4.92
CA TYR A 117 11.63 0.18 -6.05
C TYR A 117 11.24 1.15 -7.16
N ASN A 118 11.83 1.01 -8.33
CA ASN A 118 11.49 1.82 -9.50
C ASN A 118 10.28 1.23 -10.22
N LEU A 119 9.27 2.06 -10.47
CA LEU A 119 8.00 1.64 -11.08
C LEU A 119 8.12 1.31 -12.56
N LYS A 120 9.04 1.95 -13.27
CA LYS A 120 9.24 1.79 -14.71
C LYS A 120 10.07 0.54 -15.03
N THR A 121 11.23 0.42 -14.39
CA THR A 121 12.15 -0.71 -14.62
C THR A 121 11.78 -1.98 -13.87
N LYS A 122 10.88 -1.88 -12.86
CA LYS A 122 10.48 -2.97 -11.97
C LYS A 122 11.66 -3.59 -11.20
N LYS A 123 12.69 -2.78 -10.91
CA LYS A 123 13.88 -3.20 -10.18
C LYS A 123 14.00 -2.48 -8.84
N THR A 124 14.69 -3.11 -7.90
CA THR A 124 15.11 -2.51 -6.65
C THR A 124 16.50 -1.90 -6.78
N TYR A 125 16.75 -0.84 -6.03
CA TYR A 125 18.02 -0.13 -5.99
C TYR A 125 18.47 0.00 -4.53
N ASP A 126 19.77 -0.05 -4.32
CA ASP A 126 20.38 0.09 -2.99
C ASP A 126 20.47 1.56 -2.55
N GLU A 127 20.47 2.50 -3.51
CA GLU A 127 20.53 3.93 -3.25
C GLU A 127 19.43 4.67 -4.01
N TYR A 128 18.98 5.80 -3.45
CA TYR A 128 18.05 6.68 -4.13
C TYR A 128 18.79 7.47 -5.21
N GLN A 129 18.32 7.33 -6.43
CA GLN A 129 18.83 8.04 -7.60
C GLN A 129 17.72 8.93 -8.14
N GLU A 130 17.91 10.25 -8.04
CA GLU A 130 16.90 11.22 -8.47
C GLU A 130 16.55 11.05 -9.94
N GLU A 131 17.54 10.85 -10.81
CA GLU A 131 17.36 10.62 -12.25
C GLU A 131 16.50 9.40 -12.56
N VAL A 132 16.55 8.38 -11.70
CA VAL A 132 15.79 7.13 -11.84
C VAL A 132 14.40 7.25 -11.26
N CYS A 133 14.24 8.06 -10.21
CA CYS A 133 12.99 8.17 -9.44
C CYS A 133 12.14 9.38 -9.81
N ALA A 134 12.68 10.36 -10.53
CA ALA A 134 11.95 11.53 -11.03
C ALA A 134 11.46 11.40 -12.48
N SER A 135 11.72 10.26 -13.13
CA SER A 135 11.40 10.03 -14.55
C SER A 135 10.15 9.18 -14.79
#